data_cda44026dc5614efde6aafb925ce1935
#
_entry.id   cda44026dc5614efde6aafb925ce1935
#
_cell.length_a   1.000
_cell.length_b   1.000
_cell.length_c   1.000
_cell.angle_alpha   90.00
_cell.angle_beta   90.00
_cell.angle_gamma   90.00
#
_symmetry.space_group_name_H-M   'P 1'
#
loop_
_entity.id
_entity.type
_entity.pdbx_description
1 polymer ?
#
loop_
_entity_poly.entity_id
_entity_poly.type
_entity_poly.pdbx_seq_one_letter_code
_entity_poly.pdbx_strand_id
1 'polypeptide(L)'
;MVRGGIAAVCSVFFLFSGCTTSDFGSGFLFPGNLPLAESGTPLADIVVASDVDENLRFAADELKLHLDQITGGSFSIVAQPAEGRKSIRIAYNAKLEKQELAISFSHDGVALESGGFPEYAVWDFLRDYCGVTWLDPTEAGTIIPSDPNLAVRRRDRRDGPFAKGRNPGNMSDGRVFSGSFAPELWKTGSPGWTNYLHVAYPSAFAGGRSFAEAKKEIDRRKNLFLRRMKAGGELVWACHSFYGWYDRFWDKGHPSFERFRPEFFAKGYDDKDRPPQLCYSNPEVIKQAVADVRAYFDNGDKLGCQWGKDVCCLEPMDNTSFCKCEKCLGQVRRDLKDVSSRHSDYWFRFVNSVAKEVAKSHPGKRISTLAYFSHCGAPSFRLEPNVIVHFCFTRNRMPYTERCEFEIELLRNWRAEYPDRPFGLWLYNTWPKECADRYTHVNCFPGFFAHSLGGEYAVLEELDISENIYNCGFVDDYENYLSLRWMWNPQESLKRLKEDYFASYGKAAVPLRKFYRIVEERYCNPLNYPPEVLVENDYQDAHIAWDILGTADVMRDLEKLMAEAERLADTPLAKARVANWRAGIFDYMYAGHK
;
A
#
# COMPACT_ATOMS: atom_id res chain seq x y z
N MET A 1 41.07 42.39 -5.62
CA MET A 1 41.52 41.93 -6.96
C MET A 1 41.02 40.53 -7.18
N VAL A 2 40.25 40.39 -8.20
CA VAL A 2 39.45 39.29 -8.70
C VAL A 2 40.34 38.21 -9.36
N ARG A 3 39.96 36.93 -9.18
CA ARG A 3 40.08 35.79 -10.14
C ARG A 3 39.40 34.61 -9.42
N GLY A 4 38.30 34.04 -9.79
CA GLY A 4 37.89 33.59 -11.10
C GLY A 4 38.38 32.13 -11.28
N GLY A 5 37.69 31.11 -10.74
CA GLY A 5 37.97 29.69 -10.92
C GLY A 5 36.70 28.96 -11.39
N ILE A 6 36.70 28.60 -12.66
CA ILE A 6 35.66 27.82 -13.36
C ILE A 6 35.73 26.38 -12.84
N ALA A 7 34.66 25.89 -12.24
CA ALA A 7 34.53 24.46 -11.92
C ALA A 7 34.10 23.70 -13.19
N ALA A 8 34.96 22.80 -13.63
CA ALA A 8 34.69 21.87 -14.71
C ALA A 8 33.71 20.80 -14.23
N VAL A 9 32.58 20.68 -14.92
CA VAL A 9 31.63 19.58 -14.77
C VAL A 9 32.24 18.36 -15.43
N CYS A 10 32.75 17.41 -14.65
CA CYS A 10 33.09 16.08 -15.12
C CYS A 10 31.80 15.26 -15.26
N SER A 11 31.36 15.11 -16.49
CA SER A 11 30.32 14.12 -16.84
C SER A 11 30.94 12.71 -16.73
N VAL A 12 30.63 12.00 -15.66
CA VAL A 12 30.96 10.59 -15.52
C VAL A 12 29.83 9.80 -16.23
N PHE A 13 30.15 9.28 -17.42
CA PHE A 13 29.35 8.27 -18.07
C PHE A 13 29.48 6.97 -17.27
N PHE A 14 28.49 6.61 -16.48
CA PHE A 14 28.34 5.24 -16.02
C PHE A 14 27.78 4.40 -17.18
N LEU A 15 28.62 3.53 -17.69
CA LEU A 15 28.24 2.42 -18.53
C LEU A 15 27.39 1.47 -17.65
N PHE A 16 26.08 1.53 -17.81
CA PHE A 16 25.21 0.46 -17.33
C PHE A 16 25.61 -0.84 -18.02
N SER A 17 26.21 -1.73 -17.25
CA SER A 17 26.37 -3.12 -17.63
C SER A 17 24.98 -3.72 -17.76
N GLY A 18 24.55 -3.92 -19.00
CA GLY A 18 23.24 -4.42 -19.30
C GLY A 18 23.01 -5.77 -18.64
N CYS A 19 21.89 -5.89 -17.96
CA CYS A 19 21.25 -7.17 -17.76
C CYS A 19 20.95 -7.71 -19.16
N THR A 20 21.72 -8.66 -19.60
CA THR A 20 21.59 -9.30 -20.90
C THR A 20 20.23 -9.97 -20.95
N THR A 21 19.39 -9.50 -21.85
CA THR A 21 18.24 -10.26 -22.37
C THR A 21 18.78 -11.51 -23.06
N SER A 22 19.00 -12.56 -22.29
CA SER A 22 19.37 -13.85 -22.83
C SER A 22 18.12 -14.64 -23.17
N ASP A 23 18.04 -14.99 -24.44
CA ASP A 23 17.26 -16.09 -25.00
C ASP A 23 15.74 -16.06 -24.88
N PHE A 24 15.10 -15.07 -25.48
CA PHE A 24 13.85 -15.34 -26.18
C PHE A 24 14.18 -15.80 -27.60
N GLY A 25 13.95 -17.07 -27.87
CA GLY A 25 13.99 -17.62 -29.19
C GLY A 25 13.24 -16.69 -30.15
N SER A 26 13.76 -16.55 -31.37
CA SER A 26 13.25 -15.72 -32.46
C SER A 26 11.75 -15.89 -32.64
N GLY A 27 10.94 -15.19 -31.79
CA GLY A 27 9.51 -15.07 -31.96
C GLY A 27 9.26 -14.28 -33.24
N PHE A 28 8.63 -14.89 -34.21
CA PHE A 28 8.13 -14.22 -35.40
C PHE A 28 7.29 -13.03 -34.96
N LEU A 29 7.77 -11.81 -35.15
CA LEU A 29 7.00 -10.60 -34.97
C LEU A 29 5.88 -10.63 -36.01
N PHE A 30 4.65 -10.89 -35.58
CA PHE A 30 3.46 -10.73 -36.40
C PHE A 30 3.11 -9.25 -36.45
N PRO A 31 3.38 -8.53 -37.55
CA PRO A 31 3.03 -7.12 -37.66
C PRO A 31 1.50 -6.96 -37.73
N GLY A 32 1.02 -5.89 -37.14
CA GLY A 32 -0.39 -5.51 -37.22
C GLY A 32 -1.19 -5.76 -35.93
N ASN A 33 -2.48 -5.53 -36.02
CA ASN A 33 -3.42 -5.73 -34.94
C ASN A 33 -4.09 -7.09 -35.00
N LEU A 34 -4.47 -7.65 -33.87
CA LEU A 34 -5.37 -8.81 -33.74
C LEU A 34 -6.80 -8.29 -33.62
N PRO A 35 -7.67 -8.46 -34.62
CA PRO A 35 -9.08 -8.09 -34.51
C PRO A 35 -9.77 -9.06 -33.56
N LEU A 36 -10.51 -8.51 -32.59
CA LEU A 36 -11.28 -9.25 -31.60
C LEU A 36 -12.80 -9.13 -31.82
N ALA A 37 -13.24 -8.02 -32.41
CA ALA A 37 -14.64 -7.81 -32.79
C ALA A 37 -14.74 -6.93 -34.05
N GLU A 38 -15.84 -7.08 -34.77
CA GLU A 38 -16.21 -6.24 -35.92
C GLU A 38 -17.70 -5.91 -35.82
N SER A 39 -18.04 -4.62 -35.83
CA SER A 39 -19.41 -4.11 -35.70
C SER A 39 -20.17 -4.76 -34.52
N GLY A 40 -19.49 -4.95 -33.39
CA GLY A 40 -20.03 -5.59 -32.18
C GLY A 40 -20.06 -7.12 -32.23
N THR A 41 -19.74 -7.75 -33.36
CA THR A 41 -19.69 -9.20 -33.47
C THR A 41 -18.32 -9.73 -33.05
N PRO A 42 -18.20 -10.59 -32.01
CA PRO A 42 -16.95 -11.18 -31.60
C PRO A 42 -16.31 -12.03 -32.70
N LEU A 43 -15.03 -11.82 -32.97
CA LEU A 43 -14.19 -12.60 -33.89
C LEU A 43 -13.29 -13.61 -33.17
N ALA A 44 -13.28 -13.58 -31.85
CA ALA A 44 -12.48 -14.44 -31.00
C ALA A 44 -13.33 -15.16 -29.96
N ASP A 45 -12.87 -16.33 -29.52
CA ASP A 45 -13.42 -17.06 -28.39
C ASP A 45 -12.44 -17.00 -27.20
N ILE A 46 -12.98 -16.92 -25.99
CA ILE A 46 -12.20 -17.03 -24.75
C ILE A 46 -12.02 -18.53 -24.47
N VAL A 47 -10.77 -18.97 -24.45
CA VAL A 47 -10.44 -20.39 -24.38
C VAL A 47 -9.84 -20.73 -23.02
N VAL A 48 -10.53 -21.59 -22.26
CA VAL A 48 -10.04 -22.19 -21.02
C VAL A 48 -10.31 -23.69 -21.06
N ALA A 49 -9.49 -24.51 -20.38
CA ALA A 49 -9.73 -25.95 -20.30
C ALA A 49 -11.12 -26.25 -19.69
N SER A 50 -11.67 -27.40 -20.00
CA SER A 50 -13.01 -27.79 -19.51
C SER A 50 -13.05 -28.06 -18.00
N ASP A 51 -11.93 -28.50 -17.43
CA ASP A 51 -11.79 -28.78 -16.00
C ASP A 51 -10.85 -27.72 -15.38
N VAL A 52 -11.41 -26.55 -15.09
CA VAL A 52 -10.67 -25.40 -14.54
C VAL A 52 -11.07 -25.12 -13.11
N ASP A 53 -10.08 -24.65 -12.33
CA ASP A 53 -10.31 -24.16 -10.99
C ASP A 53 -11.10 -22.83 -10.99
N GLU A 54 -11.49 -22.41 -9.81
CA GLU A 54 -12.29 -21.21 -9.60
C GLU A 54 -11.59 -19.93 -10.07
N ASN A 55 -10.25 -19.86 -9.98
CA ASN A 55 -9.49 -18.67 -10.39
C ASN A 55 -9.44 -18.52 -11.92
N LEU A 56 -9.24 -19.61 -12.65
CA LEU A 56 -9.28 -19.57 -14.13
C LEU A 56 -10.67 -19.21 -14.63
N ARG A 57 -11.72 -19.74 -13.98
CA ARG A 57 -13.10 -19.39 -14.31
C ARG A 57 -13.37 -17.91 -14.05
N PHE A 58 -12.98 -17.41 -12.88
CA PHE A 58 -13.09 -15.99 -12.55
C PHE A 58 -12.35 -15.10 -13.56
N ALA A 59 -11.13 -15.46 -13.96
CA ALA A 59 -10.36 -14.73 -14.96
C ALA A 59 -11.06 -14.68 -16.33
N ALA A 60 -11.67 -15.80 -16.75
CA ALA A 60 -12.44 -15.88 -18.00
C ALA A 60 -13.72 -15.04 -17.94
N ASP A 61 -14.42 -15.05 -16.81
CA ASP A 61 -15.62 -14.25 -16.59
C ASP A 61 -15.31 -12.74 -16.58
N GLU A 62 -14.22 -12.32 -15.92
CA GLU A 62 -13.73 -10.94 -15.95
C GLU A 62 -13.39 -10.49 -17.38
N LEU A 63 -12.69 -11.32 -18.15
CA LEU A 63 -12.36 -11.00 -19.54
C LEU A 63 -13.63 -10.84 -20.38
N LYS A 64 -14.54 -11.82 -20.30
CA LYS A 64 -15.81 -11.78 -21.03
C LYS A 64 -16.62 -10.54 -20.68
N LEU A 65 -16.81 -10.26 -19.39
CA LEU A 65 -17.57 -9.10 -18.92
C LEU A 65 -17.10 -7.79 -19.56
N HIS A 66 -15.78 -7.57 -19.58
CA HIS A 66 -15.23 -6.33 -20.11
C HIS A 66 -15.24 -6.28 -21.64
N LEU A 67 -14.92 -7.38 -22.31
CA LEU A 67 -14.98 -7.44 -23.79
C LEU A 67 -16.41 -7.25 -24.31
N ASP A 68 -17.40 -7.84 -23.65
CA ASP A 68 -18.82 -7.65 -23.98
C ASP A 68 -19.23 -6.17 -23.83
N GLN A 69 -18.79 -5.52 -22.76
CA GLN A 69 -19.07 -4.09 -22.52
C GLN A 69 -18.34 -3.17 -23.51
N ILE A 70 -17.09 -3.48 -23.85
CA ILE A 70 -16.31 -2.68 -24.81
C ILE A 70 -16.95 -2.75 -26.20
N THR A 71 -17.31 -3.94 -26.65
CA THR A 71 -17.73 -4.17 -28.05
C THR A 71 -19.23 -4.10 -28.26
N GLY A 72 -20.04 -4.26 -27.22
CA GLY A 72 -21.48 -4.45 -27.29
C GLY A 72 -21.87 -5.85 -27.77
N GLY A 73 -20.90 -6.76 -27.96
CA GLY A 73 -21.10 -8.14 -28.38
C GLY A 73 -21.26 -9.10 -27.20
N SER A 74 -21.21 -10.40 -27.50
CA SER A 74 -21.23 -11.47 -26.48
C SER A 74 -20.17 -12.51 -26.81
N PHE A 75 -19.02 -12.45 -26.14
CA PHE A 75 -17.94 -13.43 -26.30
C PHE A 75 -18.31 -14.77 -25.66
N SER A 76 -17.86 -15.87 -26.28
CA SER A 76 -18.09 -17.23 -25.76
C SER A 76 -16.87 -17.70 -24.95
N ILE A 77 -17.12 -18.35 -23.82
CA ILE A 77 -16.09 -19.09 -23.06
C ILE A 77 -16.23 -20.56 -23.47
N VAL A 78 -15.18 -21.14 -24.02
CA VAL A 78 -15.15 -22.47 -24.61
C VAL A 78 -13.88 -23.23 -24.29
N ALA A 79 -13.89 -24.56 -24.40
CA ALA A 79 -12.70 -25.40 -24.24
C ALA A 79 -11.80 -25.38 -25.48
N GLN A 80 -12.38 -25.22 -26.68
CA GLN A 80 -11.68 -25.11 -27.95
C GLN A 80 -12.37 -24.03 -28.81
N PRO A 81 -11.62 -23.20 -29.54
CA PRO A 81 -12.21 -22.18 -30.39
C PRO A 81 -12.96 -22.83 -31.55
N ALA A 82 -14.03 -22.19 -32.02
CA ALA A 82 -14.71 -22.61 -33.22
C ALA A 82 -13.81 -22.46 -34.47
N GLU A 83 -14.08 -23.23 -35.51
CA GLU A 83 -13.31 -23.18 -36.74
C GLU A 83 -13.31 -21.76 -37.35
N GLY A 84 -12.11 -21.27 -37.72
CA GLY A 84 -11.93 -19.93 -38.29
C GLY A 84 -11.96 -18.76 -37.27
N ARG A 85 -12.22 -19.02 -35.99
CA ARG A 85 -12.24 -17.99 -34.96
C ARG A 85 -10.86 -17.82 -34.32
N LYS A 86 -10.55 -16.59 -33.91
CA LYS A 86 -9.36 -16.30 -33.10
C LYS A 86 -9.55 -16.83 -31.67
N SER A 87 -8.44 -17.03 -30.95
CA SER A 87 -8.47 -17.49 -29.55
C SER A 87 -7.84 -16.48 -28.59
N ILE A 88 -8.49 -16.26 -27.46
CA ILE A 88 -7.91 -15.61 -26.29
C ILE A 88 -7.79 -16.68 -25.20
N ARG A 89 -6.62 -17.29 -25.10
CA ARG A 89 -6.37 -18.43 -24.21
C ARG A 89 -5.92 -17.96 -22.83
N ILE A 90 -6.55 -18.45 -21.78
CA ILE A 90 -6.16 -18.19 -20.38
C ILE A 90 -5.62 -19.48 -19.78
N ALA A 91 -4.42 -19.45 -19.18
CA ALA A 91 -3.79 -20.65 -18.61
C ALA A 91 -2.79 -20.33 -17.50
N TYR A 92 -2.49 -21.35 -16.69
CA TYR A 92 -1.28 -21.33 -15.87
C TYR A 92 -0.05 -21.69 -16.69
N ASN A 93 1.08 -21.10 -16.34
CA ASN A 93 2.39 -21.42 -16.93
C ASN A 93 3.42 -21.69 -15.81
N ALA A 94 3.79 -22.95 -15.64
CA ALA A 94 4.71 -23.39 -14.59
C ALA A 94 6.17 -22.87 -14.77
N LYS A 95 6.48 -22.19 -15.86
CA LYS A 95 7.77 -21.53 -16.08
C LYS A 95 7.81 -20.10 -15.55
N LEU A 96 6.66 -19.58 -15.12
CA LEU A 96 6.55 -18.27 -14.52
C LEU A 96 6.56 -18.39 -12.99
N GLU A 97 7.16 -17.42 -12.33
CA GLU A 97 7.04 -17.27 -10.89
C GLU A 97 5.56 -17.03 -10.51
N LYS A 98 5.19 -17.35 -9.27
CA LYS A 98 3.79 -17.34 -8.82
C LYS A 98 3.04 -16.04 -9.17
N GLN A 99 3.70 -14.89 -9.07
CA GLN A 99 3.12 -13.58 -9.33
C GLN A 99 3.43 -13.02 -10.73
N GLU A 100 4.21 -13.71 -11.51
CA GLU A 100 4.52 -13.29 -12.88
C GLU A 100 3.37 -13.60 -13.85
N LEU A 101 3.33 -12.81 -14.92
CA LEU A 101 2.42 -12.96 -16.04
C LEU A 101 3.15 -12.87 -17.37
N ALA A 102 2.53 -13.46 -18.41
CA ALA A 102 2.96 -13.33 -19.80
C ALA A 102 1.76 -13.16 -20.72
N ILE A 103 1.90 -12.28 -21.71
CA ILE A 103 0.94 -12.07 -22.79
C ILE A 103 1.72 -12.31 -24.07
N SER A 104 1.32 -13.35 -24.85
CA SER A 104 2.05 -13.78 -26.05
C SER A 104 1.10 -13.89 -27.23
N PHE A 105 1.44 -13.26 -28.34
CA PHE A 105 0.62 -13.25 -29.54
C PHE A 105 1.08 -14.31 -30.54
N SER A 106 0.12 -14.91 -31.21
CA SER A 106 0.30 -15.79 -32.36
C SER A 106 -0.44 -15.24 -33.58
N HIS A 107 -0.36 -15.96 -34.71
CA HIS A 107 -1.17 -15.61 -35.88
C HIS A 107 -2.68 -15.63 -35.53
N ASP A 108 -3.12 -16.62 -34.77
CA ASP A 108 -4.54 -16.92 -34.57
C ASP A 108 -5.06 -16.54 -33.18
N GLY A 109 -4.29 -15.78 -32.39
CA GLY A 109 -4.79 -15.36 -31.09
C GLY A 109 -3.76 -14.79 -30.15
N VAL A 110 -4.11 -14.80 -28.87
CA VAL A 110 -3.28 -14.35 -27.76
C VAL A 110 -3.39 -15.34 -26.60
N ALA A 111 -2.26 -15.61 -25.94
CA ALA A 111 -2.20 -16.38 -24.71
C ALA A 111 -1.97 -15.40 -23.52
N LEU A 112 -2.81 -15.52 -22.51
CA LEU A 112 -2.78 -14.79 -21.25
C LEU A 112 -2.40 -15.78 -20.15
N GLU A 113 -1.15 -15.75 -19.72
CA GLU A 113 -0.58 -16.77 -18.84
C GLU A 113 -0.07 -16.17 -17.54
N SER A 114 -0.15 -16.93 -16.45
CA SER A 114 0.42 -16.54 -15.14
C SER A 114 0.93 -17.75 -14.39
N GLY A 115 1.91 -17.53 -13.48
CA GLY A 115 2.41 -18.58 -12.61
C GLY A 115 1.42 -19.05 -11.55
N GLY A 116 0.55 -18.16 -11.05
CA GLY A 116 -0.40 -18.52 -9.99
C GLY A 116 -1.68 -17.68 -9.90
N PHE A 117 -1.76 -16.57 -10.66
CA PHE A 117 -2.87 -15.64 -10.64
C PHE A 117 -3.33 -15.33 -12.07
N PRO A 118 -4.12 -16.19 -12.71
CA PRO A 118 -4.49 -16.06 -14.13
C PRO A 118 -5.17 -14.73 -14.47
N GLU A 119 -5.88 -14.15 -13.52
CA GLU A 119 -6.50 -12.84 -13.65
C GLU A 119 -5.49 -11.70 -13.86
N TYR A 120 -4.22 -11.84 -13.43
CA TYR A 120 -3.21 -10.80 -13.61
C TYR A 120 -2.92 -10.53 -15.09
N ALA A 121 -2.78 -11.58 -15.88
CA ALA A 121 -2.60 -11.46 -17.34
C ALA A 121 -3.85 -10.89 -18.02
N VAL A 122 -5.03 -11.28 -17.57
CA VAL A 122 -6.31 -10.76 -18.06
C VAL A 122 -6.45 -9.27 -17.78
N TRP A 123 -6.18 -8.83 -16.55
CA TRP A 123 -6.30 -7.40 -16.22
C TRP A 123 -5.28 -6.52 -16.93
N ASP A 124 -4.03 -7.00 -17.12
CA ASP A 124 -3.06 -6.27 -17.91
C ASP A 124 -3.44 -6.24 -19.40
N PHE A 125 -4.02 -7.31 -19.93
CA PHE A 125 -4.55 -7.32 -21.28
C PHE A 125 -5.71 -6.32 -21.45
N LEU A 126 -6.66 -6.32 -20.54
CA LEU A 126 -7.78 -5.37 -20.56
C LEU A 126 -7.32 -3.92 -20.45
N ARG A 127 -6.33 -3.66 -19.59
CA ARG A 127 -5.81 -2.30 -19.40
C ARG A 127 -4.94 -1.84 -20.57
N ASP A 128 -3.92 -2.60 -20.92
CA ASP A 128 -2.85 -2.14 -21.80
C ASP A 128 -3.15 -2.34 -23.29
N TYR A 129 -4.12 -3.20 -23.60
CA TYR A 129 -4.50 -3.51 -24.98
C TYR A 129 -5.95 -3.14 -25.30
N CYS A 130 -6.85 -3.18 -24.32
CA CYS A 130 -8.27 -2.86 -24.54
C CYS A 130 -8.68 -1.50 -23.94
N GLY A 131 -7.79 -0.80 -23.20
CA GLY A 131 -8.04 0.55 -22.69
C GLY A 131 -8.92 0.63 -21.44
N VAL A 132 -9.20 -0.49 -20.75
CA VAL A 132 -9.94 -0.47 -19.48
C VAL A 132 -9.06 0.14 -18.39
N THR A 133 -9.63 0.99 -17.56
CA THR A 133 -8.91 1.59 -16.43
C THR A 133 -9.73 1.50 -15.16
N TRP A 134 -9.10 1.04 -14.08
CA TRP A 134 -9.66 1.01 -12.73
C TRP A 134 -8.92 2.03 -11.87
N LEU A 135 -9.59 3.13 -11.49
CA LEU A 135 -8.99 4.27 -10.79
C LEU A 135 -9.25 4.21 -9.29
N ASP A 136 -10.43 3.72 -8.91
CA ASP A 136 -10.90 3.60 -7.53
C ASP A 136 -12.05 2.58 -7.44
N PRO A 137 -12.47 2.16 -6.24
CA PRO A 137 -13.52 1.16 -6.06
C PRO A 137 -14.96 1.69 -6.25
N THR A 138 -15.15 2.98 -6.46
CA THR A 138 -16.48 3.58 -6.62
C THR A 138 -17.15 3.16 -7.94
N GLU A 139 -18.43 3.45 -8.08
CA GLU A 139 -19.13 3.14 -9.33
C GLU A 139 -18.59 3.91 -10.53
N ALA A 140 -18.07 5.10 -10.29
CA ALA A 140 -17.45 5.93 -11.31
C ALA A 140 -15.93 5.67 -11.47
N GLY A 141 -15.36 4.72 -10.73
CA GLY A 141 -13.92 4.44 -10.72
C GLY A 141 -13.46 3.49 -11.83
N THR A 142 -14.37 2.81 -12.53
CA THR A 142 -14.04 1.94 -13.67
C THR A 142 -14.39 2.63 -14.98
N ILE A 143 -13.41 2.75 -15.88
CA ILE A 143 -13.58 3.35 -17.21
C ILE A 143 -13.46 2.23 -18.24
N ILE A 144 -14.51 2.02 -18.99
CA ILE A 144 -14.58 1.02 -20.07
C ILE A 144 -14.80 1.77 -21.37
N PRO A 145 -13.86 1.70 -22.34
CA PRO A 145 -14.05 2.31 -23.64
C PRO A 145 -15.18 1.60 -24.41
N SER A 146 -15.78 2.28 -25.37
CA SER A 146 -16.71 1.68 -26.33
C SER A 146 -16.02 1.57 -27.69
N ASP A 147 -15.78 0.35 -28.13
CA ASP A 147 -15.17 0.05 -29.43
C ASP A 147 -15.77 -1.22 -30.05
N PRO A 148 -16.83 -1.07 -30.88
CA PRO A 148 -17.44 -2.20 -31.58
C PRO A 148 -16.51 -2.91 -32.58
N ASN A 149 -15.40 -2.27 -32.94
CA ASN A 149 -14.39 -2.81 -33.88
C ASN A 149 -13.05 -3.06 -33.18
N LEU A 150 -13.10 -3.57 -31.96
CA LEU A 150 -11.95 -3.78 -31.12
C LEU A 150 -10.86 -4.60 -31.82
N ALA A 151 -9.68 -4.00 -31.96
CA ALA A 151 -8.48 -4.65 -32.47
C ALA A 151 -7.26 -4.27 -31.62
N VAL A 152 -6.56 -5.25 -31.09
CA VAL A 152 -5.44 -5.04 -30.17
C VAL A 152 -4.10 -5.16 -30.86
N ARG A 153 -3.15 -4.26 -30.53
CA ARG A 153 -1.80 -4.29 -31.07
C ARG A 153 -1.06 -5.54 -30.59
N ARG A 154 -0.48 -6.31 -31.52
CA ARG A 154 0.38 -7.46 -31.17
C ARG A 154 1.69 -7.00 -30.59
N ARG A 155 1.86 -7.21 -29.32
CA ARG A 155 3.08 -6.92 -28.57
C ARG A 155 3.19 -7.88 -27.39
N ASP A 156 4.13 -8.78 -27.46
CA ASP A 156 4.40 -9.70 -26.36
C ASP A 156 4.87 -8.92 -25.12
N ARG A 157 4.53 -9.45 -23.96
CA ARG A 157 4.91 -8.88 -22.68
C ARG A 157 5.10 -9.98 -21.63
N ARG A 158 6.13 -9.85 -20.82
CA ARG A 158 6.27 -10.55 -19.55
C ARG A 158 6.46 -9.52 -18.46
N ASP A 159 5.81 -9.73 -17.31
CA ASP A 159 5.82 -8.77 -16.21
C ASP A 159 5.67 -9.48 -14.86
N GLY A 160 6.09 -8.82 -13.79
CA GLY A 160 5.97 -9.27 -12.42
C GLY A 160 6.12 -8.11 -11.45
N PRO A 161 5.80 -8.30 -10.17
CA PRO A 161 5.82 -7.22 -9.19
C PRO A 161 7.24 -6.82 -8.80
N PHE A 162 7.48 -5.52 -8.68
CA PHE A 162 8.64 -5.00 -7.98
C PHE A 162 8.55 -5.35 -6.48
N ALA A 163 7.47 -4.94 -5.80
CA ALA A 163 7.24 -5.32 -4.42
C ALA A 163 6.53 -6.67 -4.32
N LYS A 164 7.14 -7.65 -3.66
CA LYS A 164 6.57 -9.00 -3.47
C LYS A 164 5.27 -8.96 -2.68
N GLY A 165 5.23 -8.16 -1.61
CA GLY A 165 4.03 -7.85 -0.83
C GLY A 165 3.59 -6.41 -1.07
N ARG A 166 2.34 -6.22 -1.51
CA ARG A 166 1.75 -4.92 -1.82
C ARG A 166 0.53 -4.70 -0.96
N ASN A 167 0.74 -4.00 0.16
CA ASN A 167 -0.32 -3.76 1.13
C ASN A 167 -0.76 -2.29 1.10
N PRO A 168 -1.93 -1.98 0.55
CA PRO A 168 -2.48 -0.63 0.55
C PRO A 168 -3.06 -0.20 1.91
N GLY A 169 -2.62 -0.84 2.99
CA GLY A 169 -3.00 -0.50 4.34
C GLY A 169 -4.50 -0.58 4.58
N ASN A 170 -5.06 0.55 4.87
CA ASN A 170 -6.46 0.67 5.26
C ASN A 170 -7.49 0.15 4.23
N MET A 171 -7.12 -0.04 2.96
CA MET A 171 -8.03 -0.63 1.97
C MET A 171 -8.11 -2.15 2.07
N SER A 172 -7.00 -2.83 2.45
CA SER A 172 -6.88 -4.28 2.33
C SER A 172 -7.76 -5.09 3.27
N ASP A 173 -8.13 -4.54 4.43
CA ASP A 173 -8.93 -5.24 5.45
C ASP A 173 -10.30 -4.61 5.71
N GLY A 174 -10.69 -3.67 4.87
CA GLY A 174 -11.93 -2.93 5.03
C GLY A 174 -11.92 -1.96 6.23
N ARG A 175 -10.78 -1.72 6.87
CA ARG A 175 -10.69 -0.92 8.10
C ARG A 175 -10.89 0.57 7.88
N VAL A 176 -10.59 1.12 6.72
CA VAL A 176 -10.93 2.52 6.41
C VAL A 176 -12.44 2.75 6.50
N PHE A 177 -13.20 1.68 6.29
CA PHE A 177 -14.64 1.72 6.33
C PHE A 177 -15.25 0.71 7.32
N SER A 178 -14.50 -0.21 7.88
CA SER A 178 -14.97 -1.21 8.85
C SER A 178 -14.52 -0.93 10.27
N GLY A 179 -14.35 0.32 10.62
CA GLY A 179 -14.47 0.71 12.02
C GLY A 179 -13.67 -0.03 13.07
N SER A 180 -12.44 -0.51 12.79
CA SER A 180 -11.54 -0.79 13.91
C SER A 180 -10.89 0.50 14.44
N PHE A 181 -10.89 1.56 13.62
CA PHE A 181 -10.47 2.90 14.06
C PHE A 181 -11.61 3.91 14.13
N ALA A 182 -12.79 3.60 13.60
CA ALA A 182 -13.97 4.45 13.73
C ALA A 182 -15.29 3.68 13.72
N PRO A 183 -15.50 2.67 14.62
CA PRO A 183 -16.85 2.13 14.85
C PRO A 183 -17.82 3.24 15.22
N GLU A 184 -17.33 4.27 15.88
CA GLU A 184 -18.10 5.40 16.37
C GLU A 184 -18.53 6.34 15.23
N LEU A 185 -17.68 6.61 14.22
CA LEU A 185 -18.07 7.41 13.05
C LEU A 185 -19.14 6.72 12.21
N TRP A 186 -19.13 5.40 12.16
CA TRP A 186 -20.19 4.62 11.53
C TRP A 186 -21.45 4.52 12.39
N LYS A 187 -21.31 4.46 13.72
CA LYS A 187 -22.42 4.41 14.68
C LYS A 187 -23.09 5.77 14.89
N THR A 188 -22.31 6.85 14.83
CA THR A 188 -22.82 8.20 15.05
C THR A 188 -23.36 8.85 13.78
N GLY A 189 -23.16 8.20 12.59
CA GLY A 189 -23.66 8.73 11.33
C GLY A 189 -23.16 10.14 11.10
N SER A 190 -21.81 10.34 11.09
CA SER A 190 -21.29 11.63 10.63
C SER A 190 -21.96 11.92 9.29
N PRO A 191 -22.76 12.99 9.17
CA PRO A 191 -23.58 13.24 7.96
C PRO A 191 -22.75 13.25 6.67
N GLY A 192 -21.49 13.67 6.75
CA GLY A 192 -20.58 13.72 5.62
C GLY A 192 -20.21 12.34 5.04
N TRP A 193 -19.88 11.36 5.88
CA TRP A 193 -19.51 10.02 5.41
C TRP A 193 -20.68 9.24 4.82
N THR A 194 -21.83 9.30 5.48
CA THR A 194 -23.04 8.68 4.96
C THR A 194 -23.38 9.27 3.59
N ASN A 195 -23.27 10.59 3.43
CA ASN A 195 -23.47 11.25 2.16
C ASN A 195 -22.46 10.77 1.09
N TYR A 196 -21.16 10.71 1.40
CA TYR A 196 -20.16 10.21 0.48
C TYR A 196 -20.47 8.80 -0.02
N LEU A 197 -20.83 7.88 0.87
CA LEU A 197 -21.14 6.51 0.45
C LEU A 197 -22.35 6.41 -0.45
N HIS A 198 -23.39 7.19 -0.19
CA HIS A 198 -24.55 7.28 -1.08
C HIS A 198 -24.21 7.87 -2.45
N VAL A 199 -23.30 8.83 -2.50
CA VAL A 199 -22.84 9.44 -3.76
C VAL A 199 -21.93 8.50 -4.53
N ALA A 200 -20.96 7.86 -3.85
CA ALA A 200 -19.94 7.02 -4.46
C ALA A 200 -20.44 5.61 -4.86
N TYR A 201 -21.45 5.12 -4.15
CA TYR A 201 -21.99 3.76 -4.33
C TYR A 201 -23.54 3.76 -4.38
N PRO A 202 -24.16 4.53 -5.27
CA PRO A 202 -25.62 4.66 -5.30
C PRO A 202 -26.34 3.33 -5.52
N SER A 203 -25.80 2.41 -6.31
CA SER A 203 -26.41 1.09 -6.53
C SER A 203 -26.37 0.18 -5.29
N ALA A 204 -25.40 0.39 -4.40
CA ALA A 204 -25.35 -0.37 -3.14
C ALA A 204 -26.55 -0.05 -2.22
N PHE A 205 -27.10 1.15 -2.30
CA PHE A 205 -28.24 1.61 -1.53
C PHE A 205 -29.59 1.53 -2.29
N ALA A 206 -29.56 1.13 -3.57
CA ALA A 206 -30.77 1.05 -4.38
C ALA A 206 -31.81 0.08 -3.79
N GLY A 207 -33.09 0.40 -3.96
CA GLY A 207 -34.18 -0.44 -3.46
C GLY A 207 -34.41 -0.38 -1.94
N GLY A 208 -33.87 0.63 -1.27
CA GLY A 208 -34.04 0.82 0.18
C GLY A 208 -33.23 -0.17 1.03
N ARG A 209 -32.11 -0.67 0.50
CA ARG A 209 -31.21 -1.57 1.24
C ARG A 209 -30.71 -0.94 2.53
N SER A 210 -30.62 -1.74 3.57
CA SER A 210 -30.02 -1.33 4.84
C SER A 210 -28.51 -1.03 4.66
N PHE A 211 -27.97 -0.26 5.59
CA PHE A 211 -26.54 0.04 5.62
C PHE A 211 -25.67 -1.24 5.65
N ALA A 212 -26.09 -2.27 6.37
CA ALA A 212 -25.36 -3.54 6.47
C ALA A 212 -25.32 -4.31 5.13
N GLU A 213 -26.38 -4.23 4.34
CA GLU A 213 -26.45 -4.83 3.00
C GLU A 213 -25.60 -4.01 2.01
N ALA A 214 -25.73 -2.67 2.04
CA ALA A 214 -24.91 -1.77 1.23
C ALA A 214 -23.42 -1.96 1.51
N LYS A 215 -23.03 -2.10 2.79
CA LYS A 215 -21.65 -2.36 3.19
C LYS A 215 -21.08 -3.63 2.55
N LYS A 216 -21.82 -4.72 2.48
CA LYS A 216 -21.36 -5.95 1.83
C LYS A 216 -21.01 -5.72 0.36
N GLU A 217 -21.85 -4.98 -0.36
CA GLU A 217 -21.59 -4.65 -1.76
C GLU A 217 -20.40 -3.69 -1.93
N ILE A 218 -20.27 -2.70 -1.06
CA ILE A 218 -19.13 -1.79 -1.04
C ILE A 218 -17.83 -2.56 -0.77
N ASP A 219 -17.81 -3.44 0.23
CA ASP A 219 -16.65 -4.28 0.56
C ASP A 219 -16.29 -5.21 -0.63
N ARG A 220 -17.29 -5.78 -1.30
CA ARG A 220 -17.08 -6.60 -2.51
C ARG A 220 -16.40 -5.80 -3.62
N ARG A 221 -16.86 -4.56 -3.89
CA ARG A 221 -16.27 -3.68 -4.92
C ARG A 221 -14.84 -3.29 -4.58
N LYS A 222 -14.57 -2.97 -3.31
CA LYS A 222 -13.21 -2.68 -2.84
C LYS A 222 -12.28 -3.86 -3.02
N ASN A 223 -12.70 -5.03 -2.57
CA ASN A 223 -11.90 -6.24 -2.72
C ASN A 223 -11.62 -6.54 -4.20
N LEU A 224 -12.61 -6.34 -5.08
CA LEU A 224 -12.42 -6.51 -6.53
C LEU A 224 -11.45 -5.47 -7.11
N PHE A 225 -11.56 -4.20 -6.70
CA PHE A 225 -10.63 -3.16 -7.10
C PHE A 225 -9.19 -3.51 -6.68
N LEU A 226 -8.98 -3.91 -5.43
CA LEU A 226 -7.67 -4.31 -4.92
C LEU A 226 -7.09 -5.50 -5.69
N ARG A 227 -7.91 -6.50 -6.00
CA ARG A 227 -7.49 -7.63 -6.84
C ARG A 227 -7.07 -7.15 -8.22
N ARG A 228 -7.87 -6.29 -8.88
CA ARG A 228 -7.55 -5.69 -10.20
C ARG A 228 -6.28 -4.85 -10.19
N MET A 229 -5.99 -4.20 -9.07
CA MET A 229 -4.73 -3.48 -8.84
C MET A 229 -3.59 -4.40 -8.39
N LYS A 230 -3.81 -5.73 -8.34
CA LYS A 230 -2.85 -6.75 -7.92
C LYS A 230 -2.28 -6.51 -6.52
N ALA A 231 -3.07 -5.90 -5.61
CA ALA A 231 -2.71 -5.79 -4.20
C ALA A 231 -2.60 -7.17 -3.54
N GLY A 232 -1.84 -7.30 -2.47
CA GLY A 232 -1.59 -8.55 -1.79
C GLY A 232 -0.23 -9.14 -2.15
N GLY A 233 -0.18 -10.35 -2.69
CA GLY A 233 1.06 -11.07 -2.96
C GLY A 233 1.62 -11.73 -1.70
N GLU A 234 2.94 -11.68 -1.50
CA GLU A 234 3.62 -12.26 -0.35
C GLU A 234 3.67 -11.27 0.81
N LEU A 235 2.53 -11.06 1.45
CA LEU A 235 2.45 -10.13 2.57
C LEU A 235 3.25 -10.64 3.78
N VAL A 236 4.14 -9.80 4.26
CA VAL A 236 4.87 -9.98 5.51
C VAL A 236 4.41 -8.90 6.48
N TRP A 237 3.85 -9.32 7.59
CA TRP A 237 3.38 -8.39 8.61
C TRP A 237 4.46 -8.13 9.65
N ALA A 238 4.58 -6.89 10.11
CA ALA A 238 5.39 -6.51 11.26
C ALA A 238 4.63 -5.45 12.06
N CYS A 239 4.30 -5.74 13.31
CA CYS A 239 3.59 -4.85 14.21
C CYS A 239 3.77 -5.29 15.67
N HIS A 240 3.42 -4.45 16.63
CA HIS A 240 3.55 -4.67 18.07
C HIS A 240 2.91 -5.99 18.51
N SER A 241 3.70 -6.94 18.99
CA SER A 241 3.29 -8.34 19.16
C SER A 241 3.21 -8.84 20.61
N PHE A 242 3.60 -8.02 21.58
CA PHE A 242 3.71 -8.48 22.96
C PHE A 242 2.57 -8.04 23.90
N TYR A 243 1.56 -7.34 23.43
CA TYR A 243 0.44 -6.90 24.28
C TYR A 243 -0.29 -8.06 24.95
N GLY A 244 -0.46 -9.20 24.27
CA GLY A 244 -1.08 -10.41 24.84
C GLY A 244 -0.31 -11.04 26.00
N TRP A 245 0.95 -10.64 26.24
CA TRP A 245 1.71 -11.10 27.40
C TRP A 245 1.22 -10.48 28.70
N TYR A 246 0.58 -9.32 28.67
CA TYR A 246 -0.10 -8.80 29.86
C TYR A 246 -1.25 -9.71 30.28
N ASP A 247 -2.03 -10.18 29.34
CA ASP A 247 -3.17 -11.08 29.59
C ASP A 247 -2.72 -12.42 30.18
N ARG A 248 -1.57 -12.94 29.75
CA ARG A 248 -1.03 -14.23 30.16
C ARG A 248 -0.21 -14.17 31.45
N PHE A 249 0.53 -13.10 31.68
CA PHE A 249 1.57 -13.07 32.71
C PHE A 249 1.47 -11.94 33.72
N TRP A 250 0.55 -10.98 33.53
CA TRP A 250 0.36 -9.86 34.46
C TRP A 250 -1.05 -9.79 35.03
N ASP A 251 -2.07 -9.81 34.18
CA ASP A 251 -3.46 -9.64 34.57
C ASP A 251 -4.06 -10.95 35.11
N LYS A 252 -4.10 -11.07 36.44
CA LYS A 252 -4.61 -12.27 37.14
C LYS A 252 -6.11 -12.52 36.91
N GLY A 253 -6.85 -11.51 36.48
CA GLY A 253 -8.27 -11.61 36.19
C GLY A 253 -8.59 -12.02 34.75
N HIS A 254 -7.62 -12.05 33.86
CA HIS A 254 -7.85 -12.33 32.45
C HIS A 254 -8.09 -13.83 32.17
N PRO A 255 -9.04 -14.20 31.28
CA PRO A 255 -9.30 -15.61 30.95
C PRO A 255 -8.10 -16.39 30.41
N SER A 256 -7.16 -15.70 29.77
CA SER A 256 -5.91 -16.27 29.23
C SER A 256 -4.77 -16.29 30.25
N PHE A 257 -5.02 -15.94 31.52
CA PHE A 257 -3.98 -15.88 32.54
C PHE A 257 -3.37 -17.27 32.79
N GLU A 258 -2.07 -17.37 32.64
CA GLU A 258 -1.31 -18.62 32.89
C GLU A 258 -0.66 -18.59 34.28
N ARG A 259 0.14 -17.57 34.54
CA ARG A 259 0.82 -17.36 35.83
C ARG A 259 1.40 -15.93 35.92
N PHE A 260 1.53 -15.44 37.14
CA PHE A 260 2.13 -14.11 37.36
C PHE A 260 3.66 -14.17 37.22
N ARG A 261 4.21 -13.37 36.31
CA ARG A 261 5.62 -13.30 35.94
C ARG A 261 6.12 -11.84 35.89
N PRO A 262 6.15 -11.16 37.05
CA PRO A 262 6.55 -9.74 37.07
C PRO A 262 8.00 -9.53 36.58
N GLU A 263 8.85 -10.55 36.67
CA GLU A 263 10.23 -10.55 36.18
C GLU A 263 10.34 -10.50 34.64
N PHE A 264 9.25 -10.74 33.91
CA PHE A 264 9.23 -10.60 32.46
C PHE A 264 9.14 -9.15 32.02
N PHE A 265 8.64 -8.29 32.89
CA PHE A 265 8.29 -6.92 32.55
C PHE A 265 9.40 -5.92 32.93
N ALA A 266 9.30 -4.74 32.31
CA ALA A 266 10.28 -3.66 32.45
C ALA A 266 10.35 -3.15 33.89
N LYS A 267 11.57 -2.96 34.41
CA LYS A 267 11.86 -2.38 35.71
C LYS A 267 12.02 -0.85 35.64
N GLY A 268 11.76 -0.18 36.75
CA GLY A 268 11.89 1.27 36.89
C GLY A 268 10.61 2.03 36.51
N TYR A 269 9.44 1.38 36.71
CA TYR A 269 8.09 1.89 36.48
C TYR A 269 7.15 1.48 37.62
N ASP A 270 7.63 1.57 38.85
CA ASP A 270 6.89 1.15 40.05
C ASP A 270 5.71 2.08 40.38
N ASP A 271 5.66 3.25 39.74
CA ASP A 271 4.57 4.24 39.79
C ASP A 271 3.39 3.92 38.85
N LYS A 272 3.49 2.85 38.05
CA LYS A 272 2.46 2.46 37.07
C LYS A 272 1.75 1.18 37.48
N ASP A 273 0.46 1.08 37.19
CA ASP A 273 -0.36 -0.13 37.43
C ASP A 273 0.21 -1.35 36.71
N ARG A 274 0.84 -1.15 35.56
CA ARG A 274 1.58 -2.18 34.86
C ARG A 274 2.78 -1.57 34.10
N PRO A 275 3.91 -2.31 34.04
CA PRO A 275 5.09 -1.87 33.32
C PRO A 275 4.80 -1.69 31.81
N PRO A 276 5.40 -0.67 31.15
CA PRO A 276 5.03 -0.34 29.77
C PRO A 276 5.62 -1.27 28.70
N GLN A 277 6.63 -2.08 29.07
CA GLN A 277 7.40 -2.95 28.16
C GLN A 277 7.81 -4.25 28.85
N LEU A 278 8.44 -5.16 28.10
CA LEU A 278 9.11 -6.34 28.65
C LEU A 278 10.59 -6.03 28.98
N CYS A 279 11.23 -6.91 29.76
CA CYS A 279 12.67 -6.90 29.99
C CYS A 279 13.36 -7.77 28.94
N TYR A 280 13.64 -7.25 27.75
CA TYR A 280 14.18 -7.99 26.61
C TYR A 280 15.60 -8.56 26.84
N SER A 281 16.33 -8.13 27.90
CA SER A 281 17.60 -8.75 28.32
C SER A 281 17.41 -9.92 29.27
N ASN A 282 16.18 -10.25 29.69
CA ASN A 282 15.92 -11.36 30.59
C ASN A 282 15.94 -12.68 29.82
N PRO A 283 16.83 -13.65 30.15
CA PRO A 283 16.89 -14.94 29.45
C PRO A 283 15.58 -15.74 29.46
N GLU A 284 14.76 -15.62 30.51
CA GLU A 284 13.47 -16.29 30.58
C GLU A 284 12.44 -15.66 29.64
N VAL A 285 12.54 -14.35 29.39
CA VAL A 285 11.71 -13.67 28.35
C VAL A 285 12.10 -14.16 26.96
N ILE A 286 13.41 -14.28 26.68
CA ILE A 286 13.90 -14.84 25.40
C ILE A 286 13.41 -16.29 25.23
N LYS A 287 13.55 -17.11 26.26
CA LYS A 287 13.12 -18.52 26.25
C LYS A 287 11.61 -18.65 26.00
N GLN A 288 10.79 -17.81 26.66
CA GLN A 288 9.35 -17.81 26.47
C GLN A 288 9.00 -17.36 25.04
N ALA A 289 9.65 -16.31 24.52
CA ALA A 289 9.43 -15.86 23.15
C ALA A 289 9.78 -16.95 22.11
N VAL A 290 10.88 -17.68 22.32
CA VAL A 290 11.24 -18.83 21.47
C VAL A 290 10.16 -19.91 21.52
N ALA A 291 9.63 -20.23 22.71
CA ALA A 291 8.57 -21.21 22.86
C ALA A 291 7.27 -20.76 22.15
N ASP A 292 6.89 -19.50 22.31
CA ASP A 292 5.69 -18.93 21.69
C ASP A 292 5.80 -18.91 20.15
N VAL A 293 6.98 -18.53 19.62
CA VAL A 293 7.21 -18.53 18.16
C VAL A 293 7.19 -19.94 17.58
N ARG A 294 7.76 -20.92 18.27
CA ARG A 294 7.69 -22.34 17.86
C ARG A 294 6.25 -22.84 17.86
N ALA A 295 5.50 -22.58 18.94
CA ALA A 295 4.08 -22.94 19.02
C ALA A 295 3.28 -22.33 17.88
N TYR A 296 3.55 -21.08 17.53
CA TYR A 296 2.93 -20.40 16.38
C TYR A 296 3.19 -21.16 15.07
N PHE A 297 4.42 -21.57 14.80
CA PHE A 297 4.75 -22.29 13.57
C PHE A 297 4.24 -23.74 13.57
N ASP A 298 4.18 -24.39 14.71
CA ASP A 298 3.70 -25.77 14.85
C ASP A 298 2.17 -25.86 14.77
N ASN A 299 1.47 -24.98 15.46
CA ASN A 299 0.03 -25.07 15.71
C ASN A 299 -0.78 -23.96 15.06
N GLY A 300 -0.13 -22.94 14.49
CA GLY A 300 -0.78 -21.75 13.97
C GLY A 300 -1.44 -20.88 15.04
N ASP A 301 -1.03 -21.01 16.30
CA ASP A 301 -1.55 -20.21 17.41
C ASP A 301 -1.35 -18.71 17.15
N LYS A 302 -2.37 -17.93 17.45
CA LYS A 302 -2.34 -16.47 17.27
C LYS A 302 -1.76 -15.81 18.51
N LEU A 303 -0.54 -15.33 18.41
CA LEU A 303 0.13 -14.54 19.43
C LEU A 303 -0.03 -13.04 19.07
N GLY A 304 -1.15 -12.44 19.39
CA GLY A 304 -1.40 -11.03 19.10
C GLY A 304 -1.43 -10.70 17.60
N CYS A 305 -0.44 -9.98 17.08
CA CYS A 305 -0.35 -9.52 15.68
C CYS A 305 0.39 -10.49 14.75
N GLN A 306 0.25 -11.79 14.91
CA GLN A 306 0.93 -12.80 14.07
C GLN A 306 0.14 -13.05 12.79
N TRP A 307 0.82 -12.95 11.65
CA TRP A 307 0.20 -13.10 10.32
C TRP A 307 1.16 -13.83 9.38
N GLY A 308 0.62 -14.78 8.68
CA GLY A 308 1.34 -15.54 7.68
C GLY A 308 1.84 -16.89 8.20
N LYS A 309 2.00 -17.83 7.27
CA LYS A 309 2.35 -19.21 7.58
C LYS A 309 3.83 -19.40 7.91
N ASP A 310 4.69 -18.56 7.34
CA ASP A 310 6.15 -18.74 7.34
C ASP A 310 6.89 -17.59 8.03
N VAL A 311 6.15 -16.60 8.57
CA VAL A 311 6.72 -15.43 9.23
C VAL A 311 6.01 -15.20 10.56
N CYS A 312 6.77 -14.97 11.62
CA CYS A 312 6.28 -14.56 12.94
C CYS A 312 6.84 -13.18 13.28
N CYS A 313 6.00 -12.26 13.74
CA CYS A 313 6.43 -10.92 14.11
C CYS A 313 6.90 -10.85 15.56
N LEU A 314 8.02 -10.19 15.78
CA LEU A 314 8.48 -9.74 17.09
C LEU A 314 8.65 -8.21 17.04
N GLU A 315 7.86 -7.50 17.82
CA GLU A 315 7.96 -6.05 17.94
C GLU A 315 7.52 -5.59 19.34
N PRO A 316 8.25 -4.66 20.01
CA PRO A 316 7.89 -4.21 21.35
C PRO A 316 6.54 -3.50 21.35
N MET A 317 5.98 -3.22 22.51
CA MET A 317 4.80 -2.38 22.66
C MET A 317 5.09 -0.99 22.10
N ASP A 318 4.06 -0.30 21.61
CA ASP A 318 4.15 0.99 20.91
C ASP A 318 4.51 2.15 21.85
N ASN A 319 5.71 2.08 22.39
CA ASN A 319 6.31 3.15 23.20
C ASN A 319 7.82 2.95 23.37
N THR A 320 8.51 4.01 23.80
CA THR A 320 9.96 4.01 24.04
C THR A 320 10.35 3.79 25.51
N SER A 321 9.41 3.41 26.37
CA SER A 321 9.61 3.21 27.80
C SER A 321 10.24 1.85 28.11
N PHE A 322 11.44 1.61 27.60
CA PHE A 322 12.15 0.35 27.79
C PHE A 322 12.63 0.13 29.23
N CYS A 323 12.95 -1.13 29.57
CA CYS A 323 13.39 -1.57 30.89
C CYS A 323 14.65 -0.81 31.36
N LYS A 324 14.63 -0.34 32.60
CA LYS A 324 15.72 0.43 33.23
C LYS A 324 16.65 -0.44 34.11
N CYS A 325 16.60 -1.77 34.03
CA CYS A 325 17.56 -2.60 34.75
C CYS A 325 18.98 -2.45 34.16
N GLU A 326 20.01 -2.73 34.93
CA GLU A 326 21.41 -2.58 34.56
C GLU A 326 21.76 -3.28 33.24
N LYS A 327 21.29 -4.52 33.04
CA LYS A 327 21.52 -5.29 31.82
C LYS A 327 20.92 -4.62 30.57
N CYS A 328 19.71 -4.05 30.68
CA CYS A 328 19.07 -3.34 29.59
C CYS A 328 19.77 -2.02 29.31
N LEU A 329 20.05 -1.23 30.36
CA LEU A 329 20.74 0.06 30.22
C LEU A 329 22.15 -0.08 29.65
N GLY A 330 22.85 -1.19 29.93
CA GLY A 330 24.16 -1.51 29.37
C GLY A 330 24.18 -1.79 27.87
N GLN A 331 23.02 -1.97 27.25
CA GLN A 331 22.88 -2.21 25.81
C GLN A 331 22.40 -0.97 25.03
N VAL A 332 22.10 0.11 25.73
CA VAL A 332 21.66 1.38 25.11
C VAL A 332 22.87 2.20 24.65
N ARG A 333 22.93 2.51 23.37
CA ARG A 333 24.01 3.27 22.73
C ARG A 333 23.88 4.77 23.03
N ARG A 334 24.18 5.16 24.26
CA ARG A 334 24.13 6.58 24.69
C ARG A 334 25.18 7.46 24.05
N ASP A 335 26.23 6.86 23.47
CA ASP A 335 27.27 7.49 22.68
C ASP A 335 26.77 8.06 21.35
N LEU A 336 25.65 7.52 20.82
CA LEU A 336 25.06 8.02 19.58
C LEU A 336 24.36 9.37 19.81
N LYS A 337 24.65 10.32 18.93
CA LYS A 337 23.95 11.61 18.88
C LYS A 337 22.48 11.41 18.47
N ASP A 338 22.27 10.54 17.49
CA ASP A 338 20.96 10.16 17.02
C ASP A 338 20.21 9.32 18.06
N VAL A 339 19.14 9.90 18.59
CA VAL A 339 18.29 9.24 19.61
C VAL A 339 17.45 8.11 19.01
N SER A 340 17.18 8.15 17.69
CA SER A 340 16.37 7.16 16.98
C SER A 340 17.08 5.80 16.83
N SER A 341 18.39 5.74 17.06
CA SER A 341 19.18 4.51 16.95
C SER A 341 19.71 3.98 18.30
N ARG A 342 19.45 4.68 19.41
CA ARG A 342 20.06 4.33 20.71
C ARG A 342 19.65 2.98 21.25
N HIS A 343 18.45 2.51 20.95
CA HIS A 343 17.95 1.20 21.41
C HIS A 343 18.08 0.09 20.35
N SER A 344 18.72 0.36 19.21
CA SER A 344 18.86 -0.66 18.15
C SER A 344 19.62 -1.90 18.64
N ASP A 345 20.77 -1.74 19.27
CA ASP A 345 21.53 -2.88 19.82
C ASP A 345 20.73 -3.66 20.86
N TYR A 346 19.98 -2.98 21.70
CA TYR A 346 19.15 -3.62 22.73
C TYR A 346 18.02 -4.44 22.13
N TRP A 347 17.25 -3.85 21.20
CA TRP A 347 16.12 -4.50 20.59
C TRP A 347 16.55 -5.64 19.65
N PHE A 348 17.42 -5.35 18.70
CA PHE A 348 17.83 -6.34 17.70
C PHE A 348 18.65 -7.50 18.31
N ARG A 349 19.27 -7.34 19.46
CA ARG A 349 19.90 -8.45 20.19
C ARG A 349 18.87 -9.47 20.70
N PHE A 350 17.73 -8.98 21.17
CA PHE A 350 16.62 -9.84 21.54
C PHE A 350 16.08 -10.59 20.31
N VAL A 351 15.78 -9.86 19.24
CA VAL A 351 15.28 -10.44 17.99
C VAL A 351 16.23 -11.51 17.46
N ASN A 352 17.53 -11.21 17.40
CA ASN A 352 18.56 -12.17 16.97
C ASN A 352 18.60 -13.43 17.85
N SER A 353 18.50 -13.26 19.16
CA SER A 353 18.52 -14.39 20.09
C SER A 353 17.36 -15.35 19.83
N VAL A 354 16.16 -14.81 19.60
CA VAL A 354 14.99 -15.62 19.27
C VAL A 354 15.12 -16.24 17.88
N ALA A 355 15.49 -15.44 16.86
CA ALA A 355 15.63 -15.89 15.48
C ALA A 355 16.62 -17.06 15.35
N LYS A 356 17.78 -16.95 16.02
CA LYS A 356 18.81 -17.99 16.06
C LYS A 356 18.31 -19.31 16.64
N GLU A 357 17.56 -19.26 17.75
CA GLU A 357 17.03 -20.46 18.39
C GLU A 357 15.89 -21.10 17.60
N VAL A 358 15.04 -20.27 16.99
CA VAL A 358 13.94 -20.74 16.15
C VAL A 358 14.48 -21.42 14.88
N ALA A 359 15.50 -20.86 14.23
CA ALA A 359 16.10 -21.43 13.02
C ALA A 359 16.62 -22.87 13.21
N LYS A 360 17.02 -23.25 14.43
CA LYS A 360 17.48 -24.63 14.74
C LYS A 360 16.37 -25.68 14.59
N SER A 361 15.14 -25.32 14.89
CA SER A 361 13.99 -26.25 14.88
C SER A 361 13.05 -26.02 13.71
N HIS A 362 13.04 -24.80 13.16
CA HIS A 362 12.14 -24.37 12.06
C HIS A 362 12.95 -23.72 10.93
N PRO A 363 13.78 -24.50 10.22
CA PRO A 363 14.56 -23.97 9.10
C PRO A 363 13.61 -23.45 8.01
N GLY A 364 13.94 -22.30 7.44
CA GLY A 364 13.09 -21.63 6.44
C GLY A 364 11.99 -20.72 7.00
N LYS A 365 11.70 -20.79 8.32
CA LYS A 365 10.80 -19.83 8.97
C LYS A 365 11.53 -18.54 9.30
N ARG A 366 10.84 -17.41 9.17
CA ARG A 366 11.39 -16.06 9.30
C ARG A 366 10.77 -15.31 10.47
N ILE A 367 11.52 -14.35 11.00
CA ILE A 367 11.08 -13.42 12.04
C ILE A 367 11.03 -12.03 11.42
N SER A 368 9.88 -11.37 11.46
CA SER A 368 9.74 -9.98 11.08
C SER A 368 9.82 -9.07 12.30
N THR A 369 10.33 -7.85 12.09
CA THR A 369 10.39 -6.80 13.11
C THR A 369 10.43 -5.44 12.44
N LEU A 370 10.23 -4.36 13.20
CA LEU A 370 10.32 -3.00 12.71
C LEU A 370 11.68 -2.38 13.01
N ALA A 371 12.12 -1.47 12.16
CA ALA A 371 13.08 -0.42 12.50
C ALA A 371 12.25 0.84 12.76
N TYR A 372 12.04 1.18 14.04
CA TYR A 372 11.03 2.14 14.46
C TYR A 372 11.44 2.93 15.71
N PHE A 373 11.00 4.16 15.84
CA PHE A 373 11.28 5.05 16.95
C PHE A 373 12.78 5.06 17.36
N SER A 374 13.09 4.62 18.58
CA SER A 374 14.43 4.65 19.15
C SER A 374 15.31 3.43 18.77
N HIS A 375 14.79 2.50 17.97
CA HIS A 375 15.53 1.37 17.37
C HIS A 375 15.45 1.39 15.83
N CYS A 376 15.41 2.61 15.27
CA CYS A 376 15.28 2.84 13.83
C CYS A 376 16.56 2.53 13.05
N GLY A 377 17.75 2.77 13.64
CA GLY A 377 19.02 2.53 12.98
C GLY A 377 19.46 1.06 13.01
N ALA A 378 20.40 0.70 12.14
CA ALA A 378 21.00 -0.62 12.12
C ALA A 378 21.77 -0.92 13.41
N PRO A 379 21.72 -2.15 13.96
CA PRO A 379 22.49 -2.53 15.13
C PRO A 379 23.99 -2.67 14.81
N SER A 380 24.85 -2.57 15.83
CA SER A 380 26.30 -2.70 15.69
C SER A 380 26.81 -4.12 15.42
N PHE A 381 25.92 -5.08 15.20
CA PHE A 381 26.23 -6.48 14.92
C PHE A 381 25.32 -7.02 13.80
N ARG A 382 25.76 -8.11 13.17
CA ARG A 382 24.99 -8.75 12.07
C ARG A 382 23.72 -9.42 12.61
N LEU A 383 22.62 -9.17 11.91
CA LEU A 383 21.35 -9.87 12.14
C LEU A 383 21.39 -11.30 11.58
N GLU A 384 20.68 -12.22 12.23
CA GLU A 384 20.49 -13.58 11.73
C GLU A 384 19.82 -13.56 10.33
N PRO A 385 20.16 -14.51 9.44
CA PRO A 385 19.67 -14.51 8.07
C PRO A 385 18.15 -14.59 7.93
N ASN A 386 17.47 -15.18 8.91
CA ASN A 386 16.02 -15.35 8.95
C ASN A 386 15.25 -14.15 9.54
N VAL A 387 15.93 -13.02 9.80
CA VAL A 387 15.27 -11.79 10.24
C VAL A 387 14.93 -10.91 9.05
N ILE A 388 13.67 -10.45 8.97
CA ILE A 388 13.19 -9.45 8.02
C ILE A 388 12.94 -8.15 8.79
N VAL A 389 13.49 -7.06 8.32
CA VAL A 389 13.28 -5.74 8.90
C VAL A 389 12.34 -4.94 8.02
N HIS A 390 11.29 -4.37 8.62
CA HIS A 390 10.46 -3.36 7.99
C HIS A 390 10.83 -2.00 8.57
N PHE A 391 11.31 -1.12 7.73
CA PHE A 391 11.61 0.24 8.12
C PHE A 391 10.33 1.08 8.17
N CYS A 392 10.05 1.66 9.33
CA CYS A 392 8.96 2.62 9.49
C CYS A 392 9.45 4.00 9.04
N PHE A 393 9.09 4.38 7.82
CA PHE A 393 9.42 5.70 7.27
C PHE A 393 8.37 6.71 7.75
N THR A 394 8.51 7.15 9.00
CA THR A 394 7.49 7.95 9.68
C THR A 394 7.41 9.37 9.16
N ARG A 395 8.47 9.88 8.56
CA ARG A 395 8.60 11.26 8.08
C ARG A 395 8.21 11.46 6.62
N ASN A 396 7.83 10.40 5.91
CA ASN A 396 7.29 10.54 4.56
C ASN A 396 6.02 11.40 4.53
N ARG A 397 5.25 11.43 5.61
CA ARG A 397 4.09 12.32 5.81
C ARG A 397 4.43 13.81 5.94
N MET A 398 5.69 14.14 6.13
CA MET A 398 6.22 15.51 6.20
C MET A 398 7.40 15.64 5.22
N PRO A 399 7.15 15.51 3.90
CA PRO A 399 8.20 15.61 2.90
C PRO A 399 8.87 16.98 2.93
N TYR A 400 10.09 17.06 2.38
CA TYR A 400 10.90 18.29 2.31
C TYR A 400 11.37 18.84 3.67
N THR A 401 11.37 18.02 4.72
CA THR A 401 11.92 18.37 6.03
C THR A 401 13.27 17.70 6.26
N GLU A 402 14.13 18.32 7.07
CA GLU A 402 15.43 17.71 7.49
C GLU A 402 15.21 16.35 8.17
N ARG A 403 14.09 16.17 8.84
CA ARG A 403 13.76 14.89 9.48
C ARG A 403 13.43 13.82 8.46
N CYS A 404 12.78 14.16 7.37
CA CYS A 404 12.53 13.24 6.26
C CYS A 404 13.84 12.82 5.58
N GLU A 405 14.72 13.78 5.31
CA GLU A 405 16.04 13.52 4.74
C GLU A 405 16.89 12.63 5.66
N PHE A 406 16.82 12.86 6.97
CA PHE A 406 17.51 12.03 7.96
C PHE A 406 17.01 10.57 7.96
N GLU A 407 15.72 10.32 7.86
CA GLU A 407 15.19 8.95 7.75
C GLU A 407 15.58 8.27 6.43
N ILE A 408 15.66 9.01 5.34
CA ILE A 408 16.21 8.50 4.07
C ILE A 408 17.68 8.08 4.24
N GLU A 409 18.47 8.86 4.98
CA GLU A 409 19.87 8.51 5.28
C GLU A 409 19.96 7.24 6.16
N LEU A 410 19.07 7.07 7.13
CA LEU A 410 18.98 5.81 7.89
C LEU A 410 18.66 4.61 7.02
N LEU A 411 17.75 4.75 6.05
CA LEU A 411 17.45 3.70 5.06
C LEU A 411 18.69 3.34 4.22
N ARG A 412 19.45 4.34 3.76
CA ARG A 412 20.71 4.14 3.04
C ARG A 412 21.73 3.40 3.89
N ASN A 413 21.85 3.76 5.16
CA ASN A 413 22.74 3.07 6.11
C ASN A 413 22.34 1.60 6.31
N TRP A 414 21.03 1.31 6.43
CA TRP A 414 20.55 -0.07 6.47
C TRP A 414 20.93 -0.86 5.21
N ARG A 415 20.76 -0.26 4.03
CA ARG A 415 21.13 -0.93 2.77
C ARG A 415 22.63 -1.14 2.66
N ALA A 416 23.45 -0.18 3.08
CA ALA A 416 24.91 -0.30 3.08
C ALA A 416 25.41 -1.44 3.99
N GLU A 417 24.81 -1.59 5.19
CA GLU A 417 25.16 -2.66 6.13
C GLU A 417 24.65 -4.04 5.69
N TYR A 418 23.55 -4.09 4.93
CA TYR A 418 22.89 -5.32 4.50
C TYR A 418 22.54 -5.27 3.01
N PRO A 419 23.54 -5.29 2.09
CA PRO A 419 23.33 -5.07 0.66
C PRO A 419 22.38 -6.09 0.01
N ASP A 420 22.43 -7.35 0.47
CA ASP A 420 21.67 -8.46 -0.12
C ASP A 420 20.41 -8.84 0.69
N ARG A 421 20.07 -8.10 1.74
CA ARG A 421 18.93 -8.42 2.59
C ARG A 421 17.65 -7.78 2.06
N PRO A 422 16.55 -8.54 1.93
CA PRO A 422 15.27 -7.94 1.62
C PRO A 422 14.78 -7.08 2.79
N PHE A 423 14.29 -5.90 2.49
CA PHE A 423 13.65 -4.99 3.43
C PHE A 423 12.20 -4.75 3.07
N GLY A 424 11.36 -4.66 4.10
CA GLY A 424 10.02 -4.12 3.99
C GLY A 424 9.97 -2.64 4.38
N LEU A 425 8.86 -2.01 4.06
CA LEU A 425 8.62 -0.60 4.35
C LEU A 425 7.21 -0.39 4.88
N TRP A 426 7.09 0.52 5.83
CA TRP A 426 5.83 1.05 6.32
C TRP A 426 5.80 2.55 6.10
N LEU A 427 4.87 3.01 5.24
CA LEU A 427 4.62 4.41 4.92
C LEU A 427 3.41 4.95 5.69
N TYR A 428 3.35 6.26 5.85
CA TYR A 428 2.35 6.93 6.70
C TYR A 428 1.54 8.00 5.94
N ASN A 429 1.22 7.78 4.69
CA ASN A 429 0.50 8.77 3.87
C ASN A 429 -0.93 9.06 4.34
N THR A 430 -1.54 8.18 5.13
CA THR A 430 -2.86 8.43 5.79
C THR A 430 -2.76 9.17 7.10
N TRP A 431 -1.54 9.47 7.55
CA TRP A 431 -1.30 9.87 8.94
C TRP A 431 -2.11 11.06 9.45
N PRO A 432 -2.30 12.19 8.73
CA PRO A 432 -3.06 13.28 9.33
C PRO A 432 -4.47 12.84 9.72
N LYS A 433 -5.15 12.08 8.85
CA LYS A 433 -6.50 11.59 9.14
C LYS A 433 -6.52 10.50 10.21
N GLU A 434 -5.62 9.54 10.15
CA GLU A 434 -5.55 8.47 11.15
C GLU A 434 -5.33 9.04 12.56
N CYS A 435 -4.44 10.00 12.69
CA CYS A 435 -4.21 10.66 13.98
C CYS A 435 -5.37 11.52 14.43
N ALA A 436 -5.98 12.28 13.51
CA ALA A 436 -7.13 13.09 13.82
C ALA A 436 -8.30 12.24 14.31
N ASP A 437 -8.60 11.14 13.63
CA ASP A 437 -9.67 10.23 14.02
C ASP A 437 -9.39 9.56 15.39
N ARG A 438 -8.14 9.21 15.66
CA ARG A 438 -7.75 8.41 16.84
C ARG A 438 -7.52 9.24 18.10
N TYR A 439 -6.94 10.44 17.96
CA TYR A 439 -6.44 11.19 19.11
C TYR A 439 -7.10 12.54 19.31
N THR A 440 -7.38 13.29 18.27
CA THR A 440 -7.92 14.65 18.38
C THR A 440 -9.41 14.75 18.06
N HIS A 441 -9.97 13.76 17.34
CA HIS A 441 -11.37 13.68 16.94
C HIS A 441 -11.88 14.92 16.16
N VAL A 442 -11.00 15.53 15.38
CA VAL A 442 -11.31 16.66 14.50
C VAL A 442 -11.24 16.23 13.04
N ASN A 443 -11.99 16.89 12.17
CA ASN A 443 -11.74 16.77 10.74
C ASN A 443 -10.40 17.47 10.44
N CYS A 444 -9.39 16.70 10.03
CA CYS A 444 -8.08 17.25 9.72
C CYS A 444 -8.06 17.93 8.34
N PHE A 445 -7.09 18.80 8.12
CA PHE A 445 -6.71 19.23 6.77
C PHE A 445 -6.02 18.05 6.07
N PRO A 446 -6.44 17.64 4.85
CA PRO A 446 -5.90 16.44 4.19
C PRO A 446 -4.41 16.54 3.91
N GLY A 447 -3.68 15.42 4.12
CA GLY A 447 -2.35 15.21 3.57
C GLY A 447 -2.47 14.60 2.18
N PHE A 448 -2.03 15.34 1.17
CA PHE A 448 -1.90 14.87 -0.22
C PHE A 448 -0.43 14.82 -0.60
N PHE A 449 -0.01 13.77 -1.32
CA PHE A 449 1.40 13.44 -1.54
C PHE A 449 1.78 13.12 -2.98
N ALA A 450 0.84 13.19 -3.93
CA ALA A 450 1.10 12.70 -5.29
C ALA A 450 2.29 13.36 -6.00
N HIS A 451 2.68 14.60 -5.64
CA HIS A 451 3.87 15.24 -6.19
C HIS A 451 5.16 14.75 -5.51
N SER A 452 5.13 14.52 -4.20
CA SER A 452 6.29 14.04 -3.45
C SER A 452 6.57 12.54 -3.66
N LEU A 453 5.55 11.73 -3.97
CA LEU A 453 5.70 10.28 -4.20
C LEU A 453 6.79 9.92 -5.22
N GLY A 454 6.98 10.74 -6.28
CA GLY A 454 8.01 10.45 -7.27
C GLY A 454 9.43 10.45 -6.71
N GLY A 455 9.75 11.38 -5.83
CA GLY A 455 11.05 11.44 -5.14
C GLY A 455 11.21 10.31 -4.12
N GLU A 456 10.16 10.01 -3.36
CA GLU A 456 10.12 8.91 -2.41
C GLU A 456 10.36 7.57 -3.12
N TYR A 457 9.59 7.29 -4.18
CA TYR A 457 9.70 6.03 -4.92
C TYR A 457 11.06 5.85 -5.61
N ALA A 458 11.68 6.92 -6.09
CA ALA A 458 13.02 6.84 -6.65
C ALA A 458 14.06 6.38 -5.61
N VAL A 459 13.95 6.83 -4.36
CA VAL A 459 14.81 6.37 -3.26
C VAL A 459 14.55 4.90 -2.93
N LEU A 460 13.28 4.47 -2.91
CA LEU A 460 12.93 3.07 -2.60
C LEU A 460 13.38 2.11 -3.70
N GLU A 461 13.34 2.53 -4.96
CA GLU A 461 13.87 1.79 -6.09
C GLU A 461 15.40 1.72 -6.06
N GLU A 462 16.08 2.86 -5.82
CA GLU A 462 17.53 2.93 -5.63
C GLU A 462 18.02 1.94 -4.56
N LEU A 463 17.27 1.84 -3.46
CA LEU A 463 17.60 1.00 -2.32
C LEU A 463 17.05 -0.44 -2.41
N ASP A 464 16.39 -0.81 -3.51
CA ASP A 464 15.75 -2.11 -3.70
C ASP A 464 14.87 -2.53 -2.49
N ILE A 465 13.99 -1.64 -2.06
CA ILE A 465 13.04 -1.91 -0.98
C ILE A 465 11.82 -2.61 -1.58
N SER A 466 11.90 -3.92 -1.69
CA SER A 466 10.97 -4.72 -2.52
C SER A 466 10.29 -5.88 -1.80
N GLU A 467 10.62 -6.19 -0.54
CA GLU A 467 10.01 -7.33 0.14
C GLU A 467 8.52 -7.13 0.43
N ASN A 468 8.17 -6.09 1.16
CA ASN A 468 6.78 -5.76 1.45
C ASN A 468 6.64 -4.26 1.66
N ILE A 469 5.75 -3.63 0.93
CA ILE A 469 5.45 -2.22 1.07
C ILE A 469 4.02 -2.07 1.58
N TYR A 470 3.91 -1.50 2.78
CA TYR A 470 2.66 -1.05 3.37
C TYR A 470 2.54 0.45 3.12
N ASN A 471 1.54 0.84 2.36
CA ASN A 471 1.23 2.25 2.13
C ASN A 471 -0.28 2.45 2.17
N CYS A 472 -0.68 3.59 2.66
CA CYS A 472 -2.07 3.98 2.67
C CYS A 472 -2.17 5.46 2.28
N GLY A 473 -3.28 5.83 1.64
CA GLY A 473 -3.58 7.19 1.23
C GLY A 473 -4.76 7.77 2.02
N PHE A 474 -5.03 9.04 1.82
CA PHE A 474 -6.25 9.68 2.30
C PHE A 474 -7.48 9.05 1.63
N VAL A 475 -8.67 9.58 1.86
CA VAL A 475 -9.95 9.04 1.36
C VAL A 475 -10.05 8.95 -0.17
N ASP A 476 -9.33 9.80 -0.88
CA ASP A 476 -9.23 9.67 -2.33
C ASP A 476 -8.34 8.47 -2.67
N ASP A 477 -8.81 7.64 -3.53
CA ASP A 477 -8.05 6.48 -3.97
C ASP A 477 -6.95 6.83 -5.00
N TYR A 478 -6.69 8.12 -5.25
CA TYR A 478 -5.71 8.59 -6.21
C TYR A 478 -4.27 8.16 -5.86
N GLU A 479 -3.87 8.39 -4.61
CA GLU A 479 -2.54 7.99 -4.15
C GLU A 479 -2.42 6.48 -4.04
N ASN A 480 -3.50 5.79 -3.64
CA ASN A 480 -3.55 4.33 -3.65
C ASN A 480 -3.41 3.76 -5.07
N TYR A 481 -4.07 4.39 -6.05
CA TYR A 481 -3.89 4.03 -7.46
C TYR A 481 -2.44 4.17 -7.90
N LEU A 482 -1.80 5.33 -7.63
CA LEU A 482 -0.40 5.57 -7.98
C LEU A 482 0.54 4.59 -7.27
N SER A 483 0.35 4.38 -5.96
CA SER A 483 1.19 3.49 -5.14
C SER A 483 1.13 2.04 -5.60
N LEU A 484 -0.06 1.50 -5.82
CA LEU A 484 -0.23 0.11 -6.26
C LEU A 484 0.36 -0.12 -7.66
N ARG A 485 0.22 0.87 -8.55
CA ARG A 485 0.83 0.82 -9.88
C ARG A 485 2.36 0.80 -9.78
N TRP A 486 2.94 1.69 -8.96
CA TRP A 486 4.37 1.73 -8.75
C TRP A 486 4.90 0.47 -8.05
N MET A 487 4.22 -0.03 -7.03
CA MET A 487 4.61 -1.28 -6.35
C MET A 487 4.63 -2.48 -7.29
N TRP A 488 3.83 -2.45 -8.35
CA TRP A 488 3.86 -3.46 -9.39
C TRP A 488 5.01 -3.24 -10.37
N ASN A 489 5.08 -2.04 -10.95
CA ASN A 489 6.08 -1.71 -11.97
C ASN A 489 6.59 -0.26 -11.79
N PRO A 490 7.73 -0.04 -11.14
CA PRO A 490 8.29 1.28 -10.90
C PRO A 490 8.73 2.00 -12.19
N GLN A 491 8.89 1.29 -13.31
CA GLN A 491 9.21 1.89 -14.61
C GLN A 491 8.00 2.54 -15.28
N GLU A 492 6.80 2.35 -14.72
CA GLU A 492 5.62 3.02 -15.25
C GLU A 492 5.66 4.52 -14.94
N SER A 493 5.40 5.34 -15.96
CA SER A 493 5.49 6.79 -15.82
C SER A 493 4.43 7.34 -14.85
N LEU A 494 4.86 7.77 -13.66
CA LEU A 494 3.98 8.48 -12.71
C LEU A 494 3.30 9.69 -13.33
N LYS A 495 3.99 10.41 -14.22
CA LYS A 495 3.38 11.54 -14.95
C LYS A 495 2.17 11.07 -15.77
N ARG A 496 2.32 9.99 -16.53
CA ARG A 496 1.23 9.42 -17.32
C ARG A 496 0.09 8.93 -16.42
N LEU A 497 0.39 8.20 -15.35
CA LEU A 497 -0.63 7.73 -14.41
C LEU A 497 -1.46 8.89 -13.81
N LYS A 498 -0.78 10.00 -13.47
CA LYS A 498 -1.45 11.23 -12.98
C LYS A 498 -2.33 11.87 -14.06
N GLU A 499 -1.87 11.89 -15.30
CA GLU A 499 -2.64 12.40 -16.44
C GLU A 499 -3.87 11.52 -16.71
N ASP A 500 -3.71 10.21 -16.75
CA ASP A 500 -4.78 9.23 -16.98
C ASP A 500 -5.85 9.30 -15.88
N TYR A 501 -5.45 9.43 -14.61
CA TYR A 501 -6.40 9.60 -13.51
C TYR A 501 -7.29 10.82 -13.71
N PHE A 502 -6.69 11.98 -13.96
CA PHE A 502 -7.44 13.23 -14.14
C PHE A 502 -8.19 13.32 -15.48
N ALA A 503 -7.78 12.57 -16.51
CA ALA A 503 -8.51 12.54 -17.78
C ALA A 503 -9.97 12.09 -17.60
N SER A 504 -10.26 11.26 -16.60
CA SER A 504 -11.60 10.79 -16.27
C SER A 504 -12.57 11.90 -15.82
N TYR A 505 -12.05 13.05 -15.41
CA TYR A 505 -12.84 14.23 -15.05
C TYR A 505 -13.18 15.14 -16.23
N GLY A 506 -12.68 14.85 -17.45
CA GLY A 506 -12.90 15.67 -18.64
C GLY A 506 -12.44 17.13 -18.43
N LYS A 507 -13.30 18.09 -18.75
CA LYS A 507 -12.98 19.52 -18.57
C LYS A 507 -12.84 19.94 -17.11
N ALA A 508 -13.44 19.21 -16.18
CA ALA A 508 -13.32 19.45 -14.75
C ALA A 508 -11.93 19.07 -14.18
N ALA A 509 -11.10 18.37 -14.95
CA ALA A 509 -9.74 18.00 -14.54
C ALA A 509 -8.87 19.22 -14.18
N VAL A 510 -9.04 20.35 -14.87
CA VAL A 510 -8.22 21.56 -14.67
C VAL A 510 -8.42 22.16 -13.28
N PRO A 511 -9.65 22.52 -12.84
CA PRO A 511 -9.85 23.03 -11.48
C PRO A 511 -9.54 21.99 -10.40
N LEU A 512 -9.81 20.70 -10.61
CA LEU A 512 -9.50 19.65 -9.62
C LEU A 512 -7.99 19.44 -9.44
N ARG A 513 -7.18 19.51 -10.50
CA ARG A 513 -5.71 19.50 -10.38
C ARG A 513 -5.19 20.69 -9.58
N LYS A 514 -5.79 21.88 -9.77
CA LYS A 514 -5.44 23.07 -8.98
C LYS A 514 -5.84 22.89 -7.52
N PHE A 515 -7.03 22.37 -7.28
CA PHE A 515 -7.51 22.03 -5.93
C PHE A 515 -6.52 21.10 -5.23
N TYR A 516 -6.20 19.97 -5.86
CA TYR A 516 -5.27 18.97 -5.32
C TYR A 516 -3.91 19.61 -4.98
N ARG A 517 -3.35 20.38 -5.92
CA ARG A 517 -2.05 21.03 -5.73
C ARG A 517 -2.06 22.01 -4.57
N ILE A 518 -3.11 22.81 -4.41
CA ILE A 518 -3.23 23.75 -3.29
C ILE A 518 -3.22 22.97 -1.96
N VAL A 519 -4.01 21.92 -1.85
CA VAL A 519 -4.06 21.11 -0.62
C VAL A 519 -2.70 20.47 -0.32
N GLU A 520 -2.08 19.84 -1.31
CA GLU A 520 -0.75 19.21 -1.15
C GLU A 520 0.32 20.25 -0.78
N GLU A 521 0.39 21.40 -1.46
CA GLU A 521 1.35 22.47 -1.18
C GLU A 521 1.15 23.06 0.23
N ARG A 522 -0.10 23.25 0.64
CA ARG A 522 -0.41 23.68 2.02
C ARG A 522 0.06 22.69 3.06
N TYR A 523 -0.20 21.42 2.84
CA TYR A 523 0.18 20.36 3.78
C TYR A 523 1.69 20.08 3.77
N CYS A 524 2.31 19.89 2.61
CA CYS A 524 3.69 19.42 2.50
C CYS A 524 4.74 20.52 2.72
N ASN A 525 4.38 21.80 2.64
CA ASN A 525 5.36 22.88 2.81
C ASN A 525 5.64 23.15 4.30
N PRO A 526 6.86 22.85 4.80
CA PRO A 526 7.20 23.02 6.22
C PRO A 526 7.09 24.47 6.69
N LEU A 527 7.17 25.45 5.80
CA LEU A 527 7.02 26.88 6.14
C LEU A 527 5.59 27.25 6.56
N ASN A 528 4.62 26.41 6.31
CA ASN A 528 3.23 26.63 6.76
C ASN A 528 3.02 26.26 8.23
N TYR A 529 3.96 25.57 8.87
CA TYR A 529 3.81 25.09 10.23
C TYR A 529 4.62 25.92 11.24
N PRO A 530 4.12 26.10 12.47
CA PRO A 530 4.96 26.57 13.55
C PRO A 530 6.16 25.62 13.75
N PRO A 531 7.37 26.14 14.02
CA PRO A 531 8.57 25.30 14.15
C PRO A 531 8.44 24.17 15.18
N GLU A 532 7.73 24.40 16.27
CA GLU A 532 7.47 23.42 17.33
C GLU A 532 6.66 22.23 16.84
N VAL A 533 5.71 22.43 15.94
CA VAL A 533 4.87 21.37 15.37
C VAL A 533 5.69 20.43 14.49
N LEU A 534 6.64 20.96 13.72
CA LEU A 534 7.50 20.15 12.86
C LEU A 534 8.50 19.29 13.64
N VAL A 535 8.88 19.72 14.85
CA VAL A 535 9.88 19.03 15.67
C VAL A 535 9.26 17.97 16.59
N GLU A 536 8.14 18.29 17.25
CA GLU A 536 7.62 17.50 18.35
C GLU A 536 6.36 16.72 18.00
N ASN A 537 5.51 17.23 17.12
CA ASN A 537 4.18 16.68 16.94
C ASN A 537 3.64 16.90 15.53
N ASP A 538 3.34 15.82 14.84
CA ASP A 538 2.73 15.83 13.52
C ASP A 538 1.20 15.74 13.58
N TYR A 539 0.62 15.82 14.78
CA TYR A 539 -0.82 15.74 14.97
C TYR A 539 -1.47 17.08 14.66
N GLN A 540 -2.50 17.04 13.81
CA GLN A 540 -3.31 18.22 13.58
C GLN A 540 -4.39 18.32 14.66
N ASP A 541 -4.40 19.44 15.36
CA ASP A 541 -5.58 19.92 16.06
C ASP A 541 -6.41 20.85 15.15
N ALA A 542 -7.52 21.36 15.66
CA ALA A 542 -8.37 22.26 14.88
C ALA A 542 -7.64 23.56 14.48
N HIS A 543 -6.74 24.06 15.34
CA HIS A 543 -5.95 25.25 15.05
C HIS A 543 -5.00 25.03 13.88
N ILE A 544 -4.22 23.95 13.90
CA ILE A 544 -3.30 23.62 12.78
C ILE A 544 -4.09 23.38 11.51
N ALA A 545 -5.16 22.59 11.60
CA ALA A 545 -5.96 22.22 10.43
C ALA A 545 -6.64 23.44 9.78
N TRP A 546 -7.22 24.36 10.55
CA TRP A 546 -8.16 25.33 10.00
C TRP A 546 -7.76 26.79 10.17
N ASP A 547 -6.92 27.13 11.17
CA ASP A 547 -6.36 28.49 11.29
C ASP A 547 -5.01 28.64 10.54
N ILE A 548 -4.29 27.53 10.31
CA ILE A 548 -2.97 27.54 9.65
C ILE A 548 -3.07 26.99 8.22
N LEU A 549 -3.52 25.76 8.02
CA LEU A 549 -3.51 25.08 6.71
C LEU A 549 -4.73 25.46 5.87
N GLY A 550 -5.92 25.22 6.35
CA GLY A 550 -7.19 25.44 5.68
C GLY A 550 -7.86 26.76 6.07
N THR A 551 -7.12 27.88 6.03
CA THR A 551 -7.66 29.19 6.38
C THR A 551 -8.90 29.55 5.55
N ALA A 552 -9.70 30.51 6.05
CA ALA A 552 -10.91 30.97 5.35
C ALA A 552 -10.67 31.38 3.89
N ASP A 553 -9.50 31.95 3.57
CA ASP A 553 -9.14 32.32 2.20
C ASP A 553 -8.85 31.09 1.35
N VAL A 554 -8.10 30.12 1.88
CA VAL A 554 -7.83 28.84 1.22
C VAL A 554 -9.12 28.10 0.94
N MET A 555 -9.98 27.94 1.95
CA MET A 555 -11.26 27.26 1.79
C MET A 555 -12.18 27.92 0.77
N ARG A 556 -12.21 29.25 0.74
CA ARG A 556 -12.97 30.03 -0.26
C ARG A 556 -12.45 29.82 -1.68
N ASP A 557 -11.13 29.71 -1.87
CA ASP A 557 -10.55 29.44 -3.18
C ASP A 557 -10.77 27.98 -3.61
N LEU A 558 -10.71 27.02 -2.69
CA LEU A 558 -11.07 25.62 -2.95
C LEU A 558 -12.55 25.48 -3.31
N GLU A 559 -13.45 26.24 -2.67
CA GLU A 559 -14.88 26.26 -3.00
C GLU A 559 -15.14 26.79 -4.42
N LYS A 560 -14.44 27.85 -4.84
CA LYS A 560 -14.52 28.36 -6.23
C LYS A 560 -14.06 27.30 -7.24
N LEU A 561 -12.95 26.61 -6.95
CA LEU A 561 -12.46 25.55 -7.82
C LEU A 561 -13.43 24.37 -7.88
N MET A 562 -14.05 24.01 -6.76
CA MET A 562 -15.07 22.97 -6.71
C MET A 562 -16.30 23.33 -7.54
N ALA A 563 -16.82 24.54 -7.36
CA ALA A 563 -17.95 25.06 -8.17
C ALA A 563 -17.61 25.12 -9.67
N GLU A 564 -16.37 25.50 -10.01
CA GLU A 564 -15.90 25.48 -11.40
C GLU A 564 -15.85 24.05 -11.96
N ALA A 565 -15.37 23.09 -11.17
CA ALA A 565 -15.33 21.68 -11.56
C ALA A 565 -16.73 21.12 -11.82
N GLU A 566 -17.68 21.39 -10.94
CA GLU A 566 -19.09 21.01 -11.11
C GLU A 566 -19.70 21.57 -12.39
N ARG A 567 -19.45 22.85 -12.67
CA ARG A 567 -19.93 23.51 -13.89
C ARG A 567 -19.31 22.94 -15.17
N LEU A 568 -18.05 22.52 -15.12
CA LEU A 568 -17.29 22.01 -16.28
C LEU A 568 -17.48 20.49 -16.51
N ALA A 569 -18.04 19.75 -15.55
CA ALA A 569 -18.33 18.34 -15.70
C ALA A 569 -19.46 18.12 -16.73
N ASP A 570 -19.10 17.76 -17.96
CA ASP A 570 -20.01 17.71 -19.10
C ASP A 570 -20.46 16.28 -19.48
N THR A 571 -19.85 15.26 -18.91
CA THR A 571 -20.25 13.85 -19.11
C THR A 571 -20.84 13.25 -17.84
N PRO A 572 -21.68 12.19 -17.94
CA PRO A 572 -22.18 11.47 -16.76
C PRO A 572 -21.06 10.97 -15.86
N LEU A 573 -19.98 10.43 -16.44
CA LEU A 573 -18.80 9.98 -15.70
C LEU A 573 -18.12 11.14 -14.96
N ALA A 574 -17.82 12.24 -15.65
CA ALA A 574 -17.18 13.40 -15.03
C ALA A 574 -18.03 13.97 -13.89
N LYS A 575 -19.37 14.06 -14.08
CA LYS A 575 -20.29 14.50 -13.02
C LYS A 575 -20.25 13.61 -11.79
N ALA A 576 -20.31 12.29 -11.99
CA ALA A 576 -20.25 11.33 -10.88
C ALA A 576 -18.90 11.43 -10.12
N ARG A 577 -17.78 11.52 -10.84
CA ARG A 577 -16.46 11.64 -10.23
C ARG A 577 -16.28 12.97 -9.49
N VAL A 578 -16.75 14.09 -10.06
CA VAL A 578 -16.74 15.40 -9.38
C VAL A 578 -17.60 15.36 -8.11
N ALA A 579 -18.76 14.71 -8.16
CA ALA A 579 -19.62 14.55 -6.99
C ALA A 579 -18.93 13.69 -5.89
N ASN A 580 -18.22 12.63 -6.27
CA ASN A 580 -17.41 11.84 -5.33
C ASN A 580 -16.33 12.69 -4.65
N TRP A 581 -15.60 13.48 -5.44
CA TRP A 581 -14.57 14.40 -4.92
C TRP A 581 -15.18 15.43 -3.95
N ARG A 582 -16.30 16.02 -4.33
CA ARG A 582 -17.00 16.96 -3.45
C ARG A 582 -17.37 16.31 -2.13
N ALA A 583 -18.11 15.20 -2.18
CA ALA A 583 -18.62 14.55 -0.98
C ALA A 583 -17.52 13.93 -0.10
N GLY A 584 -16.48 13.36 -0.70
CA GLY A 584 -15.40 12.67 0.02
C GLY A 584 -14.30 13.59 0.55
N ILE A 585 -14.01 14.68 -0.15
CA ILE A 585 -12.89 15.57 0.17
C ILE A 585 -13.38 16.96 0.58
N PHE A 586 -14.02 17.69 -0.31
CA PHE A 586 -14.36 19.10 -0.04
C PHE A 586 -15.36 19.25 1.11
N ASP A 587 -16.44 18.47 1.13
CA ASP A 587 -17.46 18.56 2.18
C ASP A 587 -16.91 18.12 3.55
N TYR A 588 -15.98 17.16 3.57
CA TYR A 588 -15.24 16.79 4.77
C TYR A 588 -14.40 17.96 5.32
N MET A 589 -13.66 18.63 4.44
CA MET A 589 -12.87 19.81 4.79
C MET A 589 -13.75 20.95 5.27
N TYR A 590 -14.84 21.21 4.55
CA TYR A 590 -15.78 22.28 4.86
C TYR A 590 -16.48 22.08 6.23
N ALA A 591 -16.79 20.84 6.58
CA ALA A 591 -17.35 20.51 7.89
C ALA A 591 -16.34 20.72 9.03
N GLY A 592 -15.04 20.53 8.77
CA GLY A 592 -13.99 20.78 9.76
C GLY A 592 -13.67 22.26 9.95
N HIS A 593 -13.79 23.04 8.87
CA HIS A 593 -13.52 24.48 8.89
C HIS A 593 -14.61 25.30 9.59
N LYS A 594 -15.87 24.81 9.67
CA LYS A 594 -16.98 25.47 10.38
C LYS A 594 -16.86 25.32 11.89
#